data_fa94e210876a17bc8805d8a90cf7a891
#
_entry.id   fa94e210876a17bc8805d8a90cf7a891
#
_cell.length_a   1.000
_cell.length_b   1.000
_cell.length_c   1.000
_cell.angle_alpha   90.00
_cell.angle_beta   90.00
_cell.angle_gamma   90.00
#
_symmetry.space_group_name_H-M   'P 1'
#
loop_
_entity.id
_entity.type
_entity.pdbx_description
1 polymer ?
#
loop_
_entity_poly.entity_id
_entity_poly.type
_entity_poly.pdbx_seq_one_letter_code
_entity_poly.pdbx_strand_id
1 'polypeptide(L)'
;ALGGLDAHALSGAAGVNRGREGGSLSAQNDLQAIAAWLKARAANVNTMAQYKKEAERFLLWCTLERGKALSSISAEDAALYPVWLEELGRREPAQWSASWRFPQTAWIGPKNAARLSGDWRPFNGPLSISSRRTALTVVRILFGFLTKTGYLRFNPFDQVSTKVHFLAGEGAPSAFADRSLTPRQWQEVTAHLERLGDSLAARRMRVILSLGKGLGMRASEMINARTGWIVMRRIGDEDMMVIEIVGKGDKVRRLPVPDETLAAINRYLEARGLGELSACDPAVPLIAGLGRRGRKKREKADDGAGSIPALPATGISRSGLYRVLTDFFEAAAREVEETSAADAAKLRASSTHWLRHTFATTALKAMDINIVQNAMGHASIGTTSRYLTPEESQVAEAMKKMAPL
;
A
#
# COMPACT_ATOMS: atom_id res chain seq x y z
N ALA A 1 8.71 -32.55 -12.80
CA ALA A 1 8.19 -33.01 -11.49
C ALA A 1 6.66 -32.96 -11.34
N LEU A 2 5.90 -32.63 -12.41
CA LEU A 2 4.42 -32.63 -12.39
C LEU A 2 3.82 -33.90 -13.04
N GLY A 3 4.64 -34.85 -13.44
CA GLY A 3 4.26 -36.03 -14.25
C GLY A 3 3.44 -37.13 -13.54
N GLY A 4 2.80 -36.83 -12.41
CA GLY A 4 1.92 -37.78 -11.71
C GLY A 4 0.61 -37.16 -11.20
N LEU A 5 0.32 -35.91 -11.57
CA LEU A 5 -0.91 -35.22 -11.15
C LEU A 5 -1.97 -35.36 -12.26
N ASP A 6 -3.09 -36.01 -11.96
CA ASP A 6 -4.23 -36.05 -12.86
C ASP A 6 -4.83 -34.64 -12.99
N ALA A 7 -4.62 -34.01 -14.14
CA ALA A 7 -5.11 -32.65 -14.42
C ALA A 7 -6.64 -32.56 -14.33
N HIS A 8 -7.36 -33.65 -14.66
CA HIS A 8 -8.81 -33.67 -14.55
C HIS A 8 -9.26 -33.69 -13.10
N ALA A 9 -8.67 -34.57 -12.26
CA ALA A 9 -8.97 -34.63 -10.83
C ALA A 9 -8.63 -33.29 -10.12
N LEU A 10 -7.57 -32.60 -10.53
CA LEU A 10 -7.16 -31.32 -9.96
C LEU A 10 -7.96 -30.12 -10.50
N SER A 11 -8.73 -30.30 -11.57
CA SER A 11 -9.58 -29.22 -12.10
C SER A 11 -10.70 -28.80 -11.15
N GLY A 12 -11.12 -29.70 -10.24
CA GLY A 12 -12.25 -29.53 -9.33
C GLY A 12 -13.62 -29.73 -9.98
N ALA A 13 -13.68 -30.23 -11.21
CA ALA A 13 -14.96 -30.57 -11.84
C ALA A 13 -15.73 -31.62 -11.04
N ALA A 14 -15.02 -32.58 -10.45
CA ALA A 14 -15.55 -33.66 -9.61
C ALA A 14 -15.10 -33.56 -8.14
N GLY A 15 -14.91 -32.34 -7.62
CA GLY A 15 -14.45 -32.10 -6.26
C GLY A 15 -15.40 -32.68 -5.20
N VAL A 16 -14.84 -33.26 -4.13
CA VAL A 16 -15.61 -33.94 -3.06
C VAL A 16 -16.58 -32.98 -2.35
N ASN A 17 -16.25 -31.75 -2.22
CA ASN A 17 -17.07 -30.69 -1.59
C ASN A 17 -17.93 -29.90 -2.61
N ARG A 18 -18.03 -30.38 -3.85
CA ARG A 18 -18.90 -29.74 -4.86
C ARG A 18 -20.35 -29.72 -4.42
N GLY A 19 -21.02 -28.59 -4.64
CA GLY A 19 -22.45 -28.45 -4.47
C GLY A 19 -23.24 -29.32 -5.47
N ARG A 20 -24.52 -29.52 -5.21
CA ARG A 20 -25.42 -30.15 -6.17
C ARG A 20 -25.72 -29.24 -7.35
N GLU A 21 -26.19 -29.81 -8.47
CA GLU A 21 -26.70 -29.00 -9.59
C GLU A 21 -27.79 -28.03 -9.11
N GLY A 22 -27.76 -26.81 -9.60
CA GLY A 22 -28.74 -25.76 -9.21
C GLY A 22 -28.17 -24.59 -8.38
N GLY A 23 -26.86 -24.53 -8.16
CA GLY A 23 -26.22 -23.34 -7.59
C GLY A 23 -26.32 -22.12 -8.50
N SER A 24 -26.20 -20.91 -7.94
CA SER A 24 -26.25 -19.64 -8.70
C SER A 24 -24.98 -19.37 -9.56
N LEU A 25 -23.98 -20.26 -9.49
CA LEU A 25 -22.71 -20.13 -10.19
C LEU A 25 -22.61 -21.22 -11.29
N SER A 26 -22.46 -20.79 -12.55
CA SER A 26 -22.34 -21.69 -13.71
C SER A 26 -20.94 -22.28 -13.92
N ALA A 27 -20.02 -22.10 -12.99
CA ALA A 27 -18.64 -22.57 -13.09
C ALA A 27 -18.55 -24.09 -13.09
N GLN A 28 -17.85 -24.66 -14.07
CA GLN A 28 -17.65 -26.09 -14.23
C GLN A 28 -16.44 -26.62 -13.46
N ASN A 29 -15.50 -25.75 -13.10
CA ASN A 29 -14.27 -26.09 -12.40
C ASN A 29 -13.82 -24.97 -11.46
N ASP A 30 -12.82 -25.28 -10.61
CA ASP A 30 -12.33 -24.36 -9.59
C ASP A 30 -11.76 -23.06 -10.17
N LEU A 31 -11.08 -23.11 -11.32
CA LEU A 31 -10.54 -21.91 -11.97
C LEU A 31 -11.65 -20.96 -12.44
N GLN A 32 -12.72 -21.50 -13.05
CA GLN A 32 -13.87 -20.70 -13.46
C GLN A 32 -14.58 -20.09 -12.24
N ALA A 33 -14.69 -20.85 -11.14
CA ALA A 33 -15.30 -20.37 -9.91
C ALA A 33 -14.49 -19.24 -9.26
N ILE A 34 -13.16 -19.36 -9.22
CA ILE A 34 -12.26 -18.27 -8.76
C ILE A 34 -12.38 -17.04 -9.70
N ALA A 35 -12.41 -17.26 -11.01
CA ALA A 35 -12.55 -16.15 -11.96
C ALA A 35 -13.87 -15.40 -11.78
N ALA A 36 -14.98 -16.11 -11.57
CA ALA A 36 -16.28 -15.50 -11.28
C ALA A 36 -16.28 -14.71 -9.96
N TRP A 37 -15.66 -15.25 -8.91
CA TRP A 37 -15.47 -14.54 -7.65
C TRP A 37 -14.64 -13.25 -7.81
N LEU A 38 -13.54 -13.30 -8.54
CA LEU A 38 -12.71 -12.13 -8.83
C LEU A 38 -13.50 -11.07 -9.62
N LYS A 39 -14.28 -11.50 -10.63
CA LYS A 39 -15.14 -10.60 -11.42
C LYS A 39 -16.20 -9.91 -10.55
N ALA A 40 -16.80 -10.62 -9.59
CA ALA A 40 -17.75 -10.03 -8.64
C ALA A 40 -17.12 -8.97 -7.72
N ARG A 41 -15.77 -8.94 -7.61
CA ARG A 41 -15.01 -7.97 -6.78
C ARG A 41 -14.28 -6.91 -7.61
N ALA A 42 -14.56 -6.82 -8.91
CA ALA A 42 -13.83 -5.98 -9.88
C ALA A 42 -13.92 -4.47 -9.63
N ALA A 43 -14.83 -3.99 -8.80
CA ALA A 43 -14.99 -2.56 -8.49
C ALA A 43 -13.75 -1.90 -7.88
N ASN A 44 -12.80 -2.66 -7.33
CA ASN A 44 -11.56 -2.13 -6.77
C ASN A 44 -10.35 -2.92 -7.27
N VAL A 45 -9.59 -2.32 -8.20
CA VAL A 45 -8.43 -2.95 -8.87
C VAL A 45 -7.38 -3.46 -7.88
N ASN A 46 -7.08 -2.70 -6.81
CA ASN A 46 -6.08 -3.12 -5.82
C ASN A 46 -6.57 -4.30 -4.98
N THR A 47 -7.84 -4.30 -4.57
CA THR A 47 -8.46 -5.41 -3.84
C THR A 47 -8.49 -6.65 -4.72
N MET A 48 -8.87 -6.50 -5.99
CA MET A 48 -8.87 -7.60 -6.95
C MET A 48 -7.48 -8.20 -7.15
N ALA A 49 -6.45 -7.36 -7.32
CA ALA A 49 -5.07 -7.82 -7.46
C ALA A 49 -4.59 -8.59 -6.22
N GLN A 50 -4.92 -8.12 -5.02
CA GLN A 50 -4.61 -8.79 -3.77
C GLN A 50 -5.36 -10.13 -3.65
N TYR A 51 -6.64 -10.16 -3.97
CA TYR A 51 -7.48 -11.36 -3.94
C TYR A 51 -6.98 -12.39 -4.94
N LYS A 52 -6.68 -11.97 -6.17
CA LYS A 52 -6.11 -12.84 -7.20
C LYS A 52 -4.81 -13.48 -6.72
N LYS A 53 -3.90 -12.69 -6.16
CA LYS A 53 -2.60 -13.17 -5.66
C LYS A 53 -2.78 -14.25 -4.58
N GLU A 54 -3.64 -14.02 -3.59
CA GLU A 54 -3.82 -14.97 -2.49
C GLU A 54 -4.62 -16.22 -2.94
N ALA A 55 -5.59 -16.07 -3.83
CA ALA A 55 -6.31 -17.20 -4.43
C ALA A 55 -5.38 -18.10 -5.26
N GLU A 56 -4.48 -17.51 -6.06
CA GLU A 56 -3.47 -18.27 -6.81
C GLU A 56 -2.50 -19.02 -5.90
N ARG A 57 -2.02 -18.38 -4.83
CA ARG A 57 -1.16 -19.01 -3.83
C ARG A 57 -1.82 -20.20 -3.16
N PHE A 58 -3.07 -20.03 -2.78
CA PHE A 58 -3.84 -21.09 -2.17
C PHE A 58 -4.15 -22.22 -3.15
N LEU A 59 -4.53 -21.92 -4.38
CA LEU A 59 -4.77 -22.94 -5.42
C LEU A 59 -3.50 -23.76 -5.71
N LEU A 60 -2.34 -23.11 -5.81
CA LEU A 60 -1.06 -23.80 -5.96
C LEU A 60 -0.76 -24.69 -4.75
N TRP A 61 -1.04 -24.23 -3.54
CA TRP A 61 -0.88 -25.03 -2.35
C TRP A 61 -1.79 -26.25 -2.35
N CYS A 62 -3.08 -26.12 -2.73
CA CYS A 62 -4.01 -27.24 -2.85
C CYS A 62 -3.48 -28.28 -3.84
N THR A 63 -3.08 -27.84 -5.03
CA THR A 63 -2.70 -28.75 -6.12
C THR A 63 -1.32 -29.37 -5.92
N LEU A 64 -0.34 -28.60 -5.51
CA LEU A 64 1.04 -29.07 -5.35
C LEU A 64 1.25 -29.75 -4.00
N GLU A 65 0.96 -29.06 -2.91
CA GLU A 65 1.26 -29.53 -1.56
C GLU A 65 0.27 -30.61 -1.10
N ARG A 66 -1.03 -30.41 -1.36
CA ARG A 66 -2.08 -31.36 -0.96
C ARG A 66 -2.42 -32.39 -2.03
N GLY A 67 -2.05 -32.14 -3.30
CA GLY A 67 -2.43 -33.01 -4.42
C GLY A 67 -3.96 -33.09 -4.62
N LYS A 68 -4.70 -32.05 -4.24
CA LYS A 68 -6.16 -31.99 -4.26
C LYS A 68 -6.66 -30.78 -5.04
N ALA A 69 -7.84 -30.90 -5.66
CA ALA A 69 -8.57 -29.73 -6.16
C ALA A 69 -8.99 -28.83 -4.99
N LEU A 70 -9.17 -27.53 -5.22
CA LEU A 70 -9.67 -26.59 -4.21
C LEU A 70 -11.04 -27.05 -3.66
N SER A 71 -11.91 -27.53 -4.53
CA SER A 71 -13.22 -28.08 -4.17
C SER A 71 -13.18 -29.47 -3.49
N SER A 72 -11.98 -30.00 -3.22
CA SER A 72 -11.79 -31.25 -2.45
C SER A 72 -11.05 -31.03 -1.12
N ILE A 73 -10.77 -29.78 -0.77
CA ILE A 73 -10.11 -29.44 0.50
C ILE A 73 -11.08 -29.68 1.67
N SER A 74 -10.61 -30.47 2.64
CA SER A 74 -11.33 -30.74 3.89
C SER A 74 -10.99 -29.72 4.98
N ALA A 75 -11.65 -29.80 6.14
CA ALA A 75 -11.33 -28.97 7.31
C ALA A 75 -9.94 -29.28 7.87
N GLU A 76 -9.51 -30.54 7.83
CA GLU A 76 -8.17 -30.97 8.24
C GLU A 76 -7.10 -30.37 7.31
N ASP A 77 -7.33 -30.38 5.99
CA ASP A 77 -6.44 -29.71 5.04
C ASP A 77 -6.39 -28.22 5.32
N ALA A 78 -7.54 -27.58 5.52
CA ALA A 78 -7.63 -26.14 5.79
C ALA A 78 -6.86 -25.73 7.07
N ALA A 79 -6.84 -26.59 8.10
CA ALA A 79 -6.08 -26.37 9.33
C ALA A 79 -4.56 -26.41 9.12
N LEU A 80 -4.07 -27.10 8.09
CA LEU A 80 -2.64 -27.15 7.77
C LEU A 80 -2.14 -25.90 7.05
N TYR A 81 -3.00 -25.16 6.35
CA TYR A 81 -2.57 -23.99 5.59
C TYR A 81 -1.98 -22.85 6.44
N PRO A 82 -2.57 -22.47 7.59
CA PRO A 82 -1.93 -21.51 8.51
C PRO A 82 -0.54 -21.95 8.95
N VAL A 83 -0.38 -23.22 9.35
CA VAL A 83 0.90 -23.81 9.79
C VAL A 83 1.94 -23.74 8.66
N TRP A 84 1.54 -24.14 7.46
CA TRP A 84 2.40 -24.07 6.28
C TRP A 84 2.87 -22.63 5.99
N LEU A 85 1.96 -21.62 6.08
CA LEU A 85 2.33 -20.20 5.91
C LEU A 85 3.28 -19.68 7.00
N GLU A 86 3.17 -20.22 8.22
CA GLU A 86 4.05 -19.86 9.33
C GLU A 86 5.45 -20.42 9.17
N GLU A 87 5.57 -21.63 8.67
CA GLU A 87 6.83 -22.33 8.50
C GLU A 87 7.60 -21.93 7.23
N LEU A 88 6.88 -21.49 6.19
CA LEU A 88 7.46 -21.14 4.89
C LEU A 88 8.54 -20.05 5.03
N GLY A 89 9.76 -20.41 4.65
CA GLY A 89 10.94 -19.54 4.68
C GLY A 89 11.54 -19.32 6.07
N ARG A 90 11.08 -20.09 7.09
CA ARG A 90 11.59 -20.01 8.47
C ARG A 90 12.13 -21.35 8.98
N ARG A 91 11.57 -22.45 8.49
CA ARG A 91 11.97 -23.79 8.92
C ARG A 91 13.25 -24.25 8.22
N GLU A 92 14.09 -24.96 8.94
CA GLU A 92 15.28 -25.58 8.34
C GLU A 92 14.88 -26.56 7.22
N PRO A 93 15.67 -26.63 6.10
CA PRO A 93 15.31 -27.44 4.93
C PRO A 93 14.99 -28.90 5.23
N ALA A 94 15.74 -29.53 6.14
CA ALA A 94 15.53 -30.94 6.51
C ALA A 94 14.20 -31.15 7.24
N GLN A 95 13.88 -30.24 8.19
CA GLN A 95 12.60 -30.28 8.93
C GLN A 95 11.42 -29.95 8.02
N TRP A 96 11.61 -29.02 7.08
CA TRP A 96 10.59 -28.68 6.09
C TRP A 96 10.26 -29.89 5.21
N SER A 97 11.27 -30.58 4.65
CA SER A 97 11.09 -31.73 3.77
C SER A 97 10.49 -32.96 4.47
N ALA A 98 10.59 -33.04 5.80
CA ALA A 98 9.92 -34.08 6.58
C ALA A 98 8.41 -33.84 6.73
N SER A 99 7.94 -32.59 6.60
CA SER A 99 6.53 -32.21 6.82
C SER A 99 5.78 -31.88 5.52
N TRP A 100 6.50 -31.39 4.50
CA TRP A 100 5.92 -30.82 3.30
C TRP A 100 6.46 -31.45 2.02
N ARG A 101 5.59 -31.54 1.02
CA ARG A 101 5.85 -32.29 -0.21
C ARG A 101 6.89 -31.65 -1.13
N PHE A 102 6.90 -30.32 -1.22
CA PHE A 102 7.82 -29.59 -2.10
C PHE A 102 8.82 -28.77 -1.30
N PRO A 103 10.09 -28.64 -1.77
CA PRO A 103 11.10 -27.84 -1.08
C PRO A 103 10.71 -26.37 -1.07
N GLN A 104 11.18 -25.61 -0.07
CA GLN A 104 10.87 -24.17 0.06
C GLN A 104 11.29 -23.35 -1.18
N THR A 105 12.34 -23.77 -1.89
CA THR A 105 12.81 -23.16 -3.14
C THR A 105 11.82 -23.25 -4.30
N ALA A 106 10.85 -24.19 -4.23
CA ALA A 106 9.75 -24.26 -5.19
C ALA A 106 8.70 -23.16 -4.93
N TRP A 107 8.69 -22.59 -3.73
CA TRP A 107 7.71 -21.60 -3.26
C TRP A 107 8.26 -20.18 -3.17
N ILE A 108 9.53 -20.04 -2.85
CA ILE A 108 10.19 -18.74 -2.62
C ILE A 108 11.18 -18.46 -3.76
N GLY A 109 11.05 -17.28 -4.37
CA GLY A 109 11.92 -16.81 -5.44
C GLY A 109 12.29 -15.33 -5.31
N PRO A 110 13.07 -14.81 -6.27
CA PRO A 110 13.50 -13.41 -6.28
C PRO A 110 12.34 -12.43 -6.36
N LYS A 111 12.43 -11.30 -5.63
CA LYS A 111 11.39 -10.25 -5.60
C LYS A 111 11.01 -9.70 -6.99
N ASN A 112 11.96 -9.65 -7.90
CA ASN A 112 11.80 -8.97 -9.19
C ASN A 112 11.70 -9.95 -10.36
N ALA A 113 11.50 -11.24 -10.10
CA ALA A 113 11.30 -12.24 -11.15
C ALA A 113 10.05 -11.91 -11.98
N ALA A 114 10.20 -11.86 -13.29
CA ALA A 114 9.06 -11.70 -14.18
C ALA A 114 8.13 -12.91 -14.07
N ARG A 115 6.80 -12.69 -14.07
CA ARG A 115 5.80 -13.73 -13.82
C ARG A 115 5.93 -14.97 -14.73
N LEU A 116 6.45 -14.81 -15.94
CA LEU A 116 6.64 -15.87 -16.91
C LEU A 116 8.08 -16.39 -16.98
N SER A 117 8.98 -15.91 -16.10
CA SER A 117 10.36 -16.42 -16.03
C SER A 117 10.41 -17.73 -15.26
N GLY A 118 11.44 -18.56 -15.54
CA GLY A 118 11.74 -19.78 -14.80
C GLY A 118 12.00 -19.56 -13.31
N ASP A 119 12.42 -18.34 -12.93
CA ASP A 119 12.73 -17.97 -11.55
C ASP A 119 11.51 -17.50 -10.74
N TRP A 120 10.37 -17.29 -11.41
CA TRP A 120 9.17 -16.81 -10.72
C TRP A 120 8.67 -17.86 -9.71
N ARG A 121 8.36 -17.40 -8.51
CA ARG A 121 7.72 -18.20 -7.46
C ARG A 121 6.59 -17.39 -6.83
N PRO A 122 5.59 -18.05 -6.20
CA PRO A 122 4.44 -17.36 -5.62
C PRO A 122 4.80 -16.50 -4.39
N PHE A 123 5.94 -16.73 -3.76
CA PHE A 123 6.41 -15.98 -2.60
C PHE A 123 7.82 -15.42 -2.83
N ASN A 124 8.14 -14.31 -2.14
CA ASN A 124 9.45 -13.65 -2.20
C ASN A 124 10.22 -13.78 -0.88
N GLY A 125 9.73 -14.61 0.03
CA GLY A 125 10.26 -14.81 1.37
C GLY A 125 9.17 -15.15 2.37
N PRO A 126 9.51 -15.32 3.65
CA PRO A 126 8.56 -15.59 4.72
C PRO A 126 7.54 -14.46 4.84
N LEU A 127 6.29 -14.81 5.15
CA LEU A 127 5.23 -13.82 5.28
C LEU A 127 5.23 -13.21 6.69
N SER A 128 5.11 -11.88 6.77
CA SER A 128 4.82 -11.20 8.04
C SER A 128 3.45 -11.62 8.60
N ILE A 129 3.23 -11.43 9.89
CA ILE A 129 1.95 -11.70 10.57
C ILE A 129 0.76 -11.04 9.85
N SER A 130 0.91 -9.78 9.43
CA SER A 130 -0.15 -9.07 8.68
C SER A 130 -0.43 -9.72 7.33
N SER A 131 0.59 -10.21 6.64
CA SER A 131 0.44 -10.90 5.36
C SER A 131 -0.19 -12.29 5.53
N ARG A 132 0.19 -13.05 6.57
CA ARG A 132 -0.45 -14.32 6.91
C ARG A 132 -1.94 -14.14 7.21
N ARG A 133 -2.27 -13.14 8.05
CA ARG A 133 -3.67 -12.79 8.36
C ARG A 133 -4.46 -12.42 7.10
N THR A 134 -3.86 -11.64 6.21
CA THR A 134 -4.50 -11.26 4.95
C THR A 134 -4.74 -12.48 4.06
N ALA A 135 -3.78 -13.39 3.93
CA ALA A 135 -3.92 -14.62 3.14
C ALA A 135 -5.10 -15.46 3.64
N LEU A 136 -5.17 -15.73 4.95
CA LEU A 136 -6.26 -16.50 5.55
C LEU A 136 -7.62 -15.82 5.39
N THR A 137 -7.67 -14.50 5.58
CA THR A 137 -8.90 -13.72 5.39
C THR A 137 -9.42 -13.82 3.96
N VAL A 138 -8.53 -13.69 2.96
CA VAL A 138 -8.91 -13.76 1.54
C VAL A 138 -9.40 -15.15 1.17
N VAL A 139 -8.72 -16.20 1.62
CA VAL A 139 -9.14 -17.60 1.36
C VAL A 139 -10.51 -17.87 2.00
N ARG A 140 -10.72 -17.44 3.24
CA ARG A 140 -12.02 -17.56 3.91
C ARG A 140 -13.15 -16.84 3.16
N ILE A 141 -12.89 -15.64 2.66
CA ILE A 141 -13.86 -14.88 1.84
C ILE A 141 -14.14 -15.60 0.52
N LEU A 142 -13.14 -16.20 -0.13
CA LEU A 142 -13.31 -17.01 -1.33
C LEU A 142 -14.23 -18.19 -1.05
N PHE A 143 -13.93 -19.01 -0.06
CA PHE A 143 -14.77 -20.16 0.29
C PHE A 143 -16.19 -19.74 0.71
N GLY A 144 -16.33 -18.66 1.45
CA GLY A 144 -17.64 -18.09 1.80
C GLY A 144 -18.46 -17.67 0.58
N PHE A 145 -17.83 -17.15 -0.47
CA PHE A 145 -18.52 -16.87 -1.75
C PHE A 145 -18.92 -18.16 -2.45
N LEU A 146 -18.01 -19.12 -2.55
CA LEU A 146 -18.25 -20.39 -3.23
C LEU A 146 -19.36 -21.20 -2.55
N THR A 147 -19.44 -21.15 -1.23
CA THR A 147 -20.51 -21.79 -0.46
C THR A 147 -21.85 -21.06 -0.65
N LYS A 148 -21.85 -19.73 -0.54
CA LYS A 148 -23.07 -18.93 -0.72
C LYS A 148 -23.67 -19.03 -2.13
N THR A 149 -22.85 -19.28 -3.14
CA THR A 149 -23.29 -19.47 -4.53
C THR A 149 -23.67 -20.90 -4.86
N GLY A 150 -23.58 -21.83 -3.91
CA GLY A 150 -23.88 -23.26 -4.10
C GLY A 150 -22.82 -24.02 -4.88
N TYR A 151 -21.68 -23.41 -5.20
CA TYR A 151 -20.55 -24.10 -5.85
C TYR A 151 -19.92 -25.14 -4.94
N LEU A 152 -19.81 -24.84 -3.63
CA LEU A 152 -19.39 -25.75 -2.58
C LEU A 152 -20.52 -25.97 -1.58
N ARG A 153 -20.52 -27.15 -0.92
CA ARG A 153 -21.50 -27.50 0.13
C ARG A 153 -21.20 -26.81 1.45
N PHE A 154 -19.92 -26.72 1.83
CA PHE A 154 -19.46 -26.12 3.08
C PHE A 154 -18.15 -25.34 2.89
N ASN A 155 -17.88 -24.46 3.83
CA ASN A 155 -16.63 -23.72 3.89
C ASN A 155 -15.68 -24.39 4.89
N PRO A 156 -14.58 -25.04 4.46
CA PRO A 156 -13.66 -25.74 5.34
C PRO A 156 -12.93 -24.82 6.32
N PHE A 157 -12.92 -23.51 6.06
CA PHE A 157 -12.27 -22.52 6.93
C PHE A 157 -13.19 -21.98 8.05
N ASP A 158 -14.46 -22.37 8.12
CA ASP A 158 -15.36 -21.89 9.18
C ASP A 158 -14.97 -22.42 10.56
N GLN A 159 -14.35 -23.60 10.63
CA GLN A 159 -13.86 -24.22 11.86
C GLN A 159 -12.36 -23.94 12.12
N VAL A 160 -11.67 -23.26 11.18
CA VAL A 160 -10.24 -22.97 11.31
C VAL A 160 -10.04 -21.60 11.96
N SER A 161 -9.25 -21.56 13.02
CA SER A 161 -8.88 -20.28 13.64
C SER A 161 -8.06 -19.43 12.66
N THR A 162 -8.54 -18.23 12.43
CA THR A 162 -7.79 -17.20 11.67
C THR A 162 -6.90 -16.32 12.58
N LYS A 163 -6.82 -16.66 13.87
CA LYS A 163 -5.89 -16.02 14.80
C LYS A 163 -4.47 -16.38 14.38
N VAL A 164 -3.72 -15.40 13.96
CA VAL A 164 -2.30 -15.53 13.63
C VAL A 164 -1.50 -15.02 14.81
N HIS A 165 -0.68 -15.89 15.39
CA HIS A 165 0.19 -15.56 16.51
C HIS A 165 1.54 -15.04 16.04
N PHE A 166 2.22 -14.30 16.91
CA PHE A 166 3.62 -13.95 16.70
C PHE A 166 4.48 -15.20 16.82
N LEU A 167 5.39 -15.35 15.87
CA LEU A 167 6.42 -16.38 15.93
C LEU A 167 7.63 -15.85 16.71
N ALA A 168 8.40 -16.76 17.30
CA ALA A 168 9.64 -16.40 17.95
C ALA A 168 10.55 -15.64 16.97
N GLY A 169 11.05 -14.47 17.37
CA GLY A 169 11.86 -13.59 16.53
C GLY A 169 11.05 -12.63 15.62
N GLU A 170 9.73 -12.80 15.47
CA GLU A 170 8.90 -11.71 14.95
C GLU A 170 8.72 -10.71 16.10
N GLY A 171 9.38 -9.54 15.98
CA GLY A 171 9.06 -8.41 16.87
C GLY A 171 7.56 -8.22 16.88
N ALA A 172 6.94 -8.06 18.05
CA ALA A 172 5.56 -7.60 18.11
C ALA A 172 5.48 -6.45 17.10
N PRO A 173 4.54 -6.44 16.11
CA PRO A 173 4.31 -5.22 15.41
C PRO A 173 4.02 -4.28 16.54
N SER A 174 4.90 -3.32 16.80
CA SER A 174 4.55 -2.22 17.66
C SER A 174 3.22 -1.78 17.09
N ALA A 175 2.12 -2.12 17.77
CA ALA A 175 0.78 -1.74 17.37
C ALA A 175 0.74 -0.24 17.13
N PHE A 176 1.80 0.40 17.59
CA PHE A 176 2.07 1.80 17.68
C PHE A 176 3.53 2.14 17.33
N ALA A 177 4.16 1.44 16.35
CA ALA A 177 5.38 2.00 15.79
C ALA A 177 5.00 3.40 15.32
N ASP A 178 5.48 4.40 16.05
CA ASP A 178 5.30 5.80 15.71
C ASP A 178 5.83 6.01 14.28
N ARG A 179 4.89 6.04 13.34
CA ARG A 179 5.14 6.26 11.92
C ARG A 179 5.05 7.73 11.57
N SER A 180 5.15 8.60 12.55
CA SER A 180 5.21 10.04 12.39
C SER A 180 6.64 10.55 12.56
N LEU A 181 6.95 11.64 11.88
CA LEU A 181 8.18 12.38 12.08
C LEU A 181 8.00 13.38 13.22
N THR A 182 8.96 13.42 14.14
CA THR A 182 9.01 14.44 15.19
C THR A 182 9.25 15.82 14.58
N PRO A 183 8.97 16.92 15.30
CA PRO A 183 9.29 18.27 14.83
C PRO A 183 10.77 18.43 14.44
N ARG A 184 11.71 17.85 15.20
CA ARG A 184 13.13 17.87 14.90
C ARG A 184 13.44 17.14 13.59
N GLN A 185 12.93 15.90 13.43
CA GLN A 185 13.12 15.14 12.18
C GLN A 185 12.51 15.87 10.97
N TRP A 186 11.39 16.56 11.19
CA TRP A 186 10.80 17.39 10.14
C TRP A 186 11.66 18.60 9.78
N GLN A 187 12.32 19.22 10.74
CA GLN A 187 13.31 20.30 10.49
C GLN A 187 14.46 19.79 9.63
N GLU A 188 14.99 18.59 9.88
CA GLU A 188 16.02 17.99 9.02
C GLU A 188 15.52 17.75 7.58
N VAL A 189 14.28 17.27 7.43
CA VAL A 189 13.65 17.11 6.10
C VAL A 189 13.55 18.44 5.36
N THR A 190 13.12 19.51 6.03
CA THR A 190 13.01 20.84 5.40
C THR A 190 14.38 21.44 5.10
N ALA A 191 15.34 21.29 6.00
CA ALA A 191 16.71 21.74 5.77
C ALA A 191 17.38 21.03 4.58
N HIS A 192 17.17 19.69 4.46
CA HIS A 192 17.63 18.96 3.28
C HIS A 192 16.96 19.47 2.00
N LEU A 193 15.64 19.72 2.02
CA LEU A 193 14.92 20.25 0.87
C LEU A 193 15.45 21.62 0.42
N GLU A 194 15.80 22.48 1.37
CA GLU A 194 16.38 23.78 1.07
C GLU A 194 17.76 23.67 0.43
N ARG A 195 18.61 22.75 0.91
CA ARG A 195 19.92 22.46 0.31
C ARG A 195 19.84 21.98 -1.15
N LEU A 196 18.73 21.38 -1.56
CA LEU A 196 18.51 21.02 -2.98
C LEU A 196 18.30 22.25 -3.89
N GLY A 197 18.19 23.43 -3.33
CA GLY A 197 18.00 24.68 -4.06
C GLY A 197 16.66 24.77 -4.76
N ASP A 198 16.63 25.47 -5.89
CA ASP A 198 15.41 25.78 -6.64
C ASP A 198 15.26 24.95 -7.93
N SER A 199 15.79 23.75 -7.93
CA SER A 199 15.68 22.83 -9.06
C SER A 199 14.23 22.35 -9.25
N LEU A 200 13.88 21.95 -10.47
CA LEU A 200 12.56 21.37 -10.78
C LEU A 200 12.23 20.16 -9.90
N ALA A 201 13.25 19.37 -9.56
CA ALA A 201 13.09 18.22 -8.65
C ALA A 201 12.78 18.66 -7.22
N ALA A 202 13.44 19.70 -6.72
CA ALA A 202 13.18 20.29 -5.41
C ALA A 202 11.78 20.93 -5.34
N ARG A 203 11.38 21.69 -6.36
CA ARG A 203 10.02 22.26 -6.47
C ARG A 203 8.95 21.16 -6.47
N ARG A 204 9.15 20.08 -7.24
CA ARG A 204 8.26 18.90 -7.19
C ARG A 204 8.20 18.27 -5.81
N MET A 205 9.35 18.11 -5.14
CA MET A 205 9.39 17.55 -3.80
C MET A 205 8.65 18.42 -2.79
N ARG A 206 8.76 19.76 -2.88
CA ARG A 206 7.96 20.69 -2.05
C ARG A 206 6.47 20.41 -2.20
N VAL A 207 5.97 20.31 -3.44
CA VAL A 207 4.57 19.98 -3.69
C VAL A 207 4.20 18.62 -3.08
N ILE A 208 5.02 17.58 -3.25
CA ILE A 208 4.78 16.25 -2.68
C ILE A 208 4.68 16.30 -1.16
N LEU A 209 5.62 17.00 -0.50
CA LEU A 209 5.63 17.12 0.96
C LEU A 209 4.45 17.96 1.47
N SER A 210 4.09 19.05 0.79
CA SER A 210 2.92 19.88 1.13
C SER A 210 1.61 19.09 1.01
N LEU A 211 1.42 18.32 -0.05
CA LEU A 211 0.22 17.47 -0.20
C LEU A 211 0.20 16.33 0.83
N GLY A 212 1.35 15.73 1.14
CA GLY A 212 1.44 14.60 2.05
C GLY A 212 1.34 14.98 3.52
N LYS A 213 2.21 15.89 3.99
CA LYS A 213 2.27 16.34 5.39
C LYS A 213 1.40 17.58 5.64
N GLY A 214 1.25 18.49 4.67
CA GLY A 214 0.42 19.69 4.83
C GLY A 214 -1.07 19.40 4.73
N LEU A 215 -1.51 18.52 3.82
CA LEU A 215 -2.91 18.20 3.57
C LEU A 215 -3.29 16.74 3.89
N GLY A 216 -2.36 15.94 4.39
CA GLY A 216 -2.63 14.56 4.78
C GLY A 216 -3.13 13.64 3.66
N MET A 217 -2.80 13.92 2.39
CA MET A 217 -3.30 13.16 1.25
C MET A 217 -2.72 11.74 1.21
N ARG A 218 -3.53 10.78 0.75
CA ARG A 218 -3.08 9.41 0.46
C ARG A 218 -2.25 9.40 -0.84
N ALA A 219 -1.34 8.43 -0.98
CA ALA A 219 -0.56 8.26 -2.21
C ALA A 219 -1.43 8.20 -3.47
N SER A 220 -2.57 7.51 -3.43
CA SER A 220 -3.52 7.45 -4.54
C SER A 220 -4.17 8.78 -4.87
N GLU A 221 -4.44 9.59 -3.86
CA GLU A 221 -4.99 10.93 -4.02
C GLU A 221 -3.94 11.88 -4.63
N MET A 222 -2.70 11.81 -4.14
CA MET A 222 -1.59 12.62 -4.66
C MET A 222 -1.28 12.35 -6.15
N ILE A 223 -1.27 11.08 -6.57
CA ILE A 223 -1.00 10.73 -7.99
C ILE A 223 -2.16 11.11 -8.93
N ASN A 224 -3.37 11.18 -8.40
CA ASN A 224 -4.57 11.56 -9.14
C ASN A 224 -4.90 13.05 -9.07
N ALA A 225 -4.24 13.82 -8.19
CA ALA A 225 -4.50 15.23 -7.99
C ALA A 225 -4.26 16.03 -9.28
N ARG A 226 -5.21 16.91 -9.60
CA ARG A 226 -5.21 17.78 -10.77
C ARG A 226 -5.37 19.23 -10.34
N THR A 227 -4.94 20.15 -11.19
CA THR A 227 -5.10 21.61 -10.98
C THR A 227 -6.56 21.96 -10.72
N GLY A 228 -7.50 21.39 -11.45
CA GLY A 228 -8.93 21.60 -11.28
C GLY A 228 -9.54 21.08 -9.96
N TRP A 229 -8.76 20.37 -9.13
CA TRP A 229 -9.20 20.02 -7.77
C TRP A 229 -9.07 21.18 -6.79
N ILE A 230 -8.30 22.21 -7.15
CA ILE A 230 -8.10 23.39 -6.32
C ILE A 230 -8.98 24.51 -6.87
N VAL A 231 -9.97 24.91 -6.09
CA VAL A 231 -11.01 25.85 -6.49
C VAL A 231 -11.21 26.92 -5.42
N MET A 232 -11.61 28.11 -5.84
CA MET A 232 -12.04 29.17 -4.93
C MET A 232 -13.40 28.81 -4.34
N ARG A 233 -13.55 28.95 -3.04
CA ARG A 233 -14.82 28.72 -2.31
C ARG A 233 -14.99 29.77 -1.23
N ARG A 234 -16.22 30.23 -1.07
CA ARG A 234 -16.61 31.05 0.08
C ARG A 234 -16.92 30.13 1.27
N ILE A 235 -16.18 30.32 2.36
CA ILE A 235 -16.36 29.59 3.62
C ILE A 235 -16.58 30.63 4.73
N GLY A 236 -17.80 30.69 5.26
CA GLY A 236 -18.23 31.82 6.08
C GLY A 236 -18.23 33.10 5.25
N ASP A 237 -17.51 34.11 5.70
CA ASP A 237 -17.39 35.41 5.02
C ASP A 237 -16.11 35.58 4.21
N GLU A 238 -15.27 34.54 4.13
CA GLU A 238 -13.98 34.60 3.46
C GLU A 238 -13.94 33.73 2.20
N ASP A 239 -13.33 34.23 1.15
CA ASP A 239 -13.02 33.49 -0.06
C ASP A 239 -11.64 32.83 0.10
N MET A 240 -11.59 31.50 0.00
CA MET A 240 -10.34 30.77 0.15
C MET A 240 -10.19 29.65 -0.88
N MET A 241 -8.96 29.33 -1.19
CA MET A 241 -8.65 28.17 -2.05
C MET A 241 -8.83 26.89 -1.26
N VAL A 242 -9.60 25.97 -1.81
CA VAL A 242 -9.81 24.63 -1.25
C VAL A 242 -9.46 23.57 -2.26
N ILE A 243 -8.93 22.46 -1.79
CA ILE A 243 -8.74 21.26 -2.60
C ILE A 243 -9.89 20.29 -2.37
N GLU A 244 -10.56 19.88 -3.44
CA GLU A 244 -11.63 18.88 -3.44
C GLU A 244 -11.04 17.51 -3.73
N ILE A 245 -10.89 16.69 -2.71
CA ILE A 245 -10.22 15.38 -2.80
C ILE A 245 -11.28 14.29 -2.89
N VAL A 246 -11.29 13.53 -3.99
CA VAL A 246 -12.12 12.35 -4.14
C VAL A 246 -11.42 11.15 -3.49
N GLY A 247 -12.01 10.64 -2.43
CA GLY A 247 -11.48 9.52 -1.66
C GLY A 247 -12.09 8.17 -2.06
N LYS A 248 -11.85 7.14 -1.24
CA LYS A 248 -12.41 5.81 -1.44
C LYS A 248 -13.94 5.82 -1.35
N GLY A 249 -14.61 5.24 -2.36
CA GLY A 249 -16.08 5.19 -2.46
C GLY A 249 -16.68 6.52 -2.85
N ASP A 250 -15.97 7.30 -3.69
CA ASP A 250 -16.38 8.57 -4.28
C ASP A 250 -16.78 9.66 -3.26
N LYS A 251 -16.33 9.50 -2.02
CA LYS A 251 -16.52 10.50 -0.98
C LYS A 251 -15.58 11.69 -1.23
N VAL A 252 -16.19 12.85 -1.46
CA VAL A 252 -15.46 14.11 -1.61
C VAL A 252 -15.23 14.72 -0.24
N ARG A 253 -13.99 15.13 0.03
CA ARG A 253 -13.66 16.01 1.16
C ARG A 253 -13.00 17.28 0.67
N ARG A 254 -13.21 18.35 1.38
CA ARG A 254 -12.67 19.67 1.07
C ARG A 254 -11.72 20.11 2.17
N LEU A 255 -10.54 20.59 1.77
CA LEU A 255 -9.56 21.10 2.70
C LEU A 255 -9.10 22.49 2.22
N PRO A 256 -9.07 23.50 3.10
CA PRO A 256 -8.40 24.76 2.80
C PRO A 256 -6.94 24.48 2.44
N VAL A 257 -6.48 25.14 1.39
CA VAL A 257 -5.08 25.01 0.94
C VAL A 257 -4.29 26.19 1.53
N PRO A 258 -3.29 25.93 2.38
CA PRO A 258 -2.45 27.01 2.93
C PRO A 258 -1.72 27.78 1.82
N ASP A 259 -1.52 29.08 2.02
CA ASP A 259 -0.87 29.96 1.05
C ASP A 259 0.53 29.47 0.64
N GLU A 260 1.30 28.95 1.59
CA GLU A 260 2.61 28.35 1.31
C GLU A 260 2.50 27.14 0.35
N THR A 261 1.45 26.35 0.48
CA THR A 261 1.19 25.20 -0.41
C THR A 261 0.79 25.69 -1.81
N LEU A 262 -0.04 26.72 -1.90
CA LEU A 262 -0.42 27.36 -3.17
C LEU A 262 0.80 27.94 -3.86
N ALA A 263 1.64 28.67 -3.11
CA ALA A 263 2.90 29.24 -3.63
C ALA A 263 3.85 28.14 -4.14
N ALA A 264 3.96 27.02 -3.42
CA ALA A 264 4.79 25.89 -3.86
C ALA A 264 4.25 25.26 -5.15
N ILE A 265 2.93 25.13 -5.27
CA ILE A 265 2.26 24.60 -6.47
C ILE A 265 2.50 25.56 -7.66
N ASN A 266 2.26 26.86 -7.50
CA ASN A 266 2.45 27.85 -8.55
C ASN A 266 3.90 27.87 -9.06
N ARG A 267 4.89 27.97 -8.17
CA ARG A 267 6.32 27.90 -8.54
C ARG A 267 6.69 26.64 -9.29
N TYR A 268 6.04 25.51 -8.95
CA TYR A 268 6.29 24.25 -9.66
C TYR A 268 5.61 24.22 -11.03
N LEU A 269 4.39 24.76 -11.16
CA LEU A 269 3.67 24.86 -12.44
C LEU A 269 4.40 25.82 -13.40
N GLU A 270 4.84 26.97 -12.92
CA GLU A 270 5.67 27.92 -13.68
C GLU A 270 6.95 27.28 -14.19
N ALA A 271 7.65 26.54 -13.33
CA ALA A 271 8.88 25.82 -13.73
C ALA A 271 8.61 24.69 -14.75
N ARG A 272 7.36 24.28 -14.93
CA ARG A 272 6.92 23.38 -15.99
C ARG A 272 6.50 24.12 -17.26
N GLY A 273 6.55 25.45 -17.28
CA GLY A 273 6.07 26.27 -18.40
C GLY A 273 4.56 26.37 -18.52
N LEU A 274 3.81 26.12 -17.42
CA LEU A 274 2.34 26.08 -17.44
C LEU A 274 1.67 27.34 -16.88
N GLY A 275 2.48 28.29 -16.34
CA GLY A 275 1.98 29.47 -15.66
C GLY A 275 1.41 29.17 -14.28
N GLU A 276 0.62 30.11 -13.75
CA GLU A 276 -0.03 29.97 -12.45
C GLU A 276 -1.23 28.99 -12.48
N LEU A 277 -1.63 28.51 -11.33
CA LEU A 277 -2.73 27.57 -11.15
C LEU A 277 -4.04 28.04 -11.81
N SER A 278 -4.34 29.34 -11.73
CA SER A 278 -5.53 29.97 -12.32
C SER A 278 -5.58 29.91 -13.86
N ALA A 279 -4.42 29.84 -14.49
CA ALA A 279 -4.26 29.78 -15.95
C ALA A 279 -4.11 28.35 -16.49
N CYS A 280 -3.98 27.35 -15.61
CA CYS A 280 -3.76 25.97 -16.01
C CYS A 280 -5.04 25.28 -16.44
N ASP A 281 -4.94 24.39 -17.45
CA ASP A 281 -6.00 23.43 -17.77
C ASP A 281 -6.31 22.58 -16.50
N PRO A 282 -7.60 22.46 -16.12
CA PRO A 282 -8.03 21.68 -14.93
C PRO A 282 -7.58 20.22 -14.93
N ALA A 283 -7.29 19.63 -16.07
CA ALA A 283 -6.83 18.25 -16.21
C ALA A 283 -5.33 18.04 -15.93
N VAL A 284 -4.56 19.11 -15.77
CA VAL A 284 -3.11 19.04 -15.54
C VAL A 284 -2.80 18.37 -14.20
N PRO A 285 -1.94 17.34 -14.16
CA PRO A 285 -1.52 16.73 -12.90
C PRO A 285 -0.74 17.72 -12.02
N LEU A 286 -1.07 17.79 -10.74
CA LEU A 286 -0.30 18.59 -9.77
C LEU A 286 1.14 18.06 -9.63
N ILE A 287 1.34 16.75 -9.76
CA ILE A 287 2.66 16.12 -9.74
C ILE A 287 2.91 15.46 -11.09
N ALA A 288 3.82 16.03 -11.88
CA ALA A 288 4.18 15.47 -13.18
C ALA A 288 4.93 14.13 -13.04
N GLY A 289 4.76 13.27 -14.04
CA GLY A 289 5.50 12.05 -14.16
C GLY A 289 7.01 12.29 -14.27
N LEU A 290 7.78 11.26 -13.94
CA LEU A 290 9.20 11.26 -14.20
C LEU A 290 9.37 11.04 -15.72
N GLY A 291 9.97 12.01 -16.42
CA GLY A 291 10.36 11.83 -17.80
C GLY A 291 11.14 10.52 -17.96
N ARG A 292 10.96 9.79 -19.06
CA ARG A 292 11.86 8.70 -19.38
C ARG A 292 13.27 9.29 -19.41
N ARG A 293 14.16 8.79 -18.55
CA ARG A 293 15.61 9.00 -18.75
C ARG A 293 15.86 8.50 -20.16
N GLY A 294 16.03 9.42 -21.10
CA GLY A 294 16.22 9.09 -22.50
C GLY A 294 17.32 8.06 -22.62
N ARG A 295 17.00 6.92 -23.19
CA ARG A 295 17.97 6.10 -23.91
C ARG A 295 18.67 7.11 -24.82
N LYS A 296 19.97 7.36 -24.57
CA LYS A 296 20.78 8.27 -25.35
C LYS A 296 20.61 7.94 -26.83
N LYS A 297 19.70 8.58 -27.52
CA LYS A 297 19.81 8.79 -28.93
C LYS A 297 20.82 9.91 -29.08
N ARG A 298 22.04 9.48 -29.36
CA ARG A 298 23.10 10.33 -29.85
C ARG A 298 22.65 10.78 -31.25
N GLU A 299 21.84 11.82 -31.32
CA GLU A 299 21.68 12.62 -32.52
C GLU A 299 22.32 13.96 -32.21
N LYS A 300 23.45 14.21 -32.89
CA LYS A 300 24.01 15.53 -33.08
C LYS A 300 22.90 16.40 -33.72
N ALA A 301 22.48 17.41 -32.99
CA ALA A 301 21.94 18.63 -33.53
C ALA A 301 22.46 19.75 -32.64
N ASP A 302 23.38 20.46 -33.23
CA ASP A 302 23.75 21.81 -32.94
C ASP A 302 22.47 22.65 -33.06
N ASP A 303 22.13 23.38 -31.99
CA ASP A 303 21.58 24.74 -32.08
C ASP A 303 21.25 25.23 -30.67
N GLY A 304 21.89 26.32 -30.33
CA GLY A 304 21.75 27.04 -29.08
C GLY A 304 20.36 27.64 -28.88
N ALA A 305 19.65 27.09 -27.96
CA ALA A 305 18.67 27.73 -27.08
C ALA A 305 18.27 26.70 -26.02
N GLY A 306 18.54 26.96 -24.75
CA GLY A 306 18.24 26.06 -23.65
C GLY A 306 16.74 25.82 -23.49
N SER A 307 16.15 24.96 -24.29
CA SER A 307 14.78 24.49 -24.12
C SER A 307 14.76 23.52 -22.94
N ILE A 308 14.09 23.90 -21.87
CA ILE A 308 13.73 23.05 -20.75
C ILE A 308 12.99 21.82 -21.33
N PRO A 309 13.43 20.57 -21.08
CA PRO A 309 12.73 19.41 -21.57
C PRO A 309 11.28 19.45 -21.10
N ALA A 310 10.32 19.46 -22.01
CA ALA A 310 8.91 19.44 -21.67
C ALA A 310 8.64 18.23 -20.74
N LEU A 311 8.14 18.48 -19.53
CA LEU A 311 7.74 17.43 -18.62
C LEU A 311 6.56 16.65 -19.21
N PRO A 312 6.49 15.33 -18.95
CA PRO A 312 5.38 14.53 -19.47
C PRO A 312 4.04 15.14 -19.04
N ALA A 313 3.09 15.21 -19.96
CA ALA A 313 1.70 15.60 -19.69
C ALA A 313 1.01 14.64 -18.70
N THR A 314 1.58 13.45 -18.49
CA THR A 314 1.07 12.43 -17.57
C THR A 314 1.49 12.69 -16.14
N GLY A 315 0.61 12.35 -15.17
CA GLY A 315 0.91 12.41 -13.75
C GLY A 315 1.95 11.36 -13.32
N ILE A 316 2.49 11.54 -12.13
CA ILE A 316 3.42 10.59 -11.53
C ILE A 316 2.75 9.25 -11.26
N SER A 317 3.41 8.15 -11.59
CA SER A 317 2.94 6.82 -11.21
C SER A 317 3.18 6.54 -9.72
N ARG A 318 2.48 5.53 -9.16
CA ARG A 318 2.70 5.11 -7.76
C ARG A 318 4.16 4.71 -7.50
N SER A 319 4.75 3.93 -8.39
CA SER A 319 6.16 3.53 -8.29
C SER A 319 7.11 4.71 -8.46
N GLY A 320 6.76 5.69 -9.31
CA GLY A 320 7.51 6.93 -9.47
C GLY A 320 7.50 7.79 -8.20
N LEU A 321 6.32 7.99 -7.60
CA LEU A 321 6.17 8.72 -6.34
C LEU A 321 6.95 8.04 -5.20
N TYR A 322 6.83 6.71 -5.10
CA TYR A 322 7.57 5.94 -4.09
C TYR A 322 9.08 6.12 -4.26
N ARG A 323 9.60 5.96 -5.48
CA ARG A 323 11.04 6.11 -5.77
C ARG A 323 11.55 7.50 -5.41
N VAL A 324 10.84 8.55 -5.84
CA VAL A 324 11.24 9.94 -5.57
C VAL A 324 11.32 10.22 -4.06
N LEU A 325 10.34 9.71 -3.29
CA LEU A 325 10.34 9.85 -1.83
C LEU A 325 11.45 9.02 -1.18
N THR A 326 11.66 7.78 -1.61
CA THR A 326 12.72 6.92 -1.06
C THR A 326 14.09 7.54 -1.30
N ASP A 327 14.37 8.00 -2.53
CA ASP A 327 15.64 8.63 -2.87
C ASP A 327 15.87 9.92 -2.04
N PHE A 328 14.82 10.71 -1.86
CA PHE A 328 14.88 11.94 -1.06
C PHE A 328 15.14 11.65 0.43
N PHE A 329 14.38 10.75 1.04
CA PHE A 329 14.54 10.42 2.45
C PHE A 329 15.85 9.69 2.73
N GLU A 330 16.34 8.87 1.81
CA GLU A 330 17.67 8.26 1.91
C GLU A 330 18.77 9.31 1.89
N ALA A 331 18.66 10.33 1.03
CA ALA A 331 19.62 11.43 0.99
C ALA A 331 19.59 12.24 2.29
N ALA A 332 18.39 12.61 2.78
CA ALA A 332 18.23 13.32 4.05
C ALA A 332 18.77 12.48 5.24
N ALA A 333 18.55 11.16 5.23
CA ALA A 333 19.05 10.27 6.28
C ALA A 333 20.57 10.27 6.37
N ARG A 334 21.27 10.25 5.23
CA ARG A 334 22.75 10.30 5.20
C ARG A 334 23.31 11.56 5.85
N GLU A 335 22.63 12.69 5.72
CA GLU A 335 23.08 13.96 6.30
C GLU A 335 22.99 14.00 7.84
N VAL A 336 22.05 13.22 8.41
CA VAL A 336 21.87 13.17 9.87
C VAL A 336 22.48 11.91 10.51
N GLU A 337 23.04 11.00 9.73
CA GLU A 337 23.47 9.68 10.20
C GLU A 337 24.60 9.77 11.24
N GLU A 338 25.53 10.70 11.06
CA GLU A 338 26.65 10.90 12.00
C GLU A 338 26.19 11.48 13.33
N THR A 339 25.10 12.30 13.31
CA THR A 339 24.55 12.94 14.52
C THR A 339 23.52 12.07 15.23
N SER A 340 22.73 11.28 14.49
CA SER A 340 21.67 10.44 15.03
C SER A 340 21.34 9.28 14.10
N ALA A 341 21.93 8.12 14.33
CA ALA A 341 21.61 6.90 13.60
C ALA A 341 20.13 6.49 13.74
N ALA A 342 19.49 6.82 14.88
CA ALA A 342 18.08 6.55 15.11
C ALA A 342 17.18 7.42 14.20
N ASP A 343 17.49 8.72 14.07
CA ASP A 343 16.75 9.63 13.17
C ASP A 343 16.98 9.25 11.70
N ALA A 344 18.21 8.90 11.33
CA ALA A 344 18.51 8.40 10.00
C ALA A 344 17.71 7.14 9.65
N ALA A 345 17.61 6.18 10.56
CA ALA A 345 16.81 4.97 10.36
C ALA A 345 15.31 5.31 10.19
N LYS A 346 14.77 6.25 10.96
CA LYS A 346 13.39 6.73 10.81
C LYS A 346 13.16 7.42 9.46
N LEU A 347 14.06 8.28 9.03
CA LEU A 347 13.97 8.93 7.72
C LEU A 347 13.99 7.90 6.58
N ARG A 348 14.87 6.90 6.61
CA ARG A 348 14.90 5.81 5.61
C ARG A 348 13.59 5.01 5.54
N ALA A 349 12.92 4.83 6.68
CA ALA A 349 11.63 4.15 6.74
C ALA A 349 10.45 5.01 6.25
N SER A 350 10.68 6.31 6.05
CA SER A 350 9.62 7.27 5.72
C SER A 350 9.04 7.07 4.32
N SER A 351 7.75 7.31 4.20
CA SER A 351 6.97 7.11 2.98
C SER A 351 5.77 8.08 2.94
N THR A 352 4.98 8.04 1.88
CA THR A 352 3.71 8.79 1.81
C THR A 352 2.81 8.54 3.02
N HIS A 353 2.83 7.32 3.56
CA HIS A 353 2.03 6.98 4.73
C HIS A 353 2.54 7.68 5.99
N TRP A 354 3.86 7.80 6.15
CA TRP A 354 4.48 8.54 7.24
C TRP A 354 4.15 10.04 7.17
N LEU A 355 4.18 10.65 5.98
CA LEU A 355 3.78 12.05 5.80
C LEU A 355 2.35 12.28 6.30
N ARG A 356 1.44 11.39 5.91
CA ARG A 356 0.05 11.45 6.35
C ARG A 356 -0.12 11.18 7.86
N HIS A 357 0.68 10.27 8.44
CA HIS A 357 0.72 10.07 9.90
C HIS A 357 1.21 11.33 10.61
N THR A 358 2.26 11.95 10.11
CA THR A 358 2.80 13.22 10.65
C THR A 358 1.75 14.34 10.57
N PHE A 359 0.97 14.43 9.47
CA PHE A 359 -0.18 15.32 9.42
C PHE A 359 -1.17 15.04 10.55
N ALA A 360 -1.59 13.78 10.71
CA ALA A 360 -2.59 13.42 11.71
C ALA A 360 -2.13 13.74 13.13
N THR A 361 -0.92 13.34 13.51
CA THR A 361 -0.37 13.61 14.85
C THR A 361 -0.16 15.09 15.12
N THR A 362 0.23 15.87 14.09
CA THR A 362 0.36 17.33 14.22
C THR A 362 -1.01 18.00 14.33
N ALA A 363 -1.97 17.59 13.49
CA ALA A 363 -3.31 18.17 13.47
C ALA A 363 -4.09 17.90 14.78
N LEU A 364 -3.94 16.71 15.37
CA LEU A 364 -4.57 16.36 16.66
C LEU A 364 -4.05 17.19 17.85
N LYS A 365 -2.91 17.87 17.71
CA LYS A 365 -2.42 18.83 18.73
C LYS A 365 -3.15 20.18 18.66
N ALA A 366 -3.77 20.51 17.50
CA ALA A 366 -4.38 21.80 17.22
C ALA A 366 -5.88 21.74 16.90
N MET A 367 -6.42 20.57 16.61
CA MET A 367 -7.79 20.38 16.14
C MET A 367 -8.46 19.18 16.83
N ASP A 368 -9.76 19.27 17.00
CA ASP A 368 -10.56 18.14 17.50
C ASP A 368 -10.50 16.93 16.58
N ILE A 369 -10.56 15.74 17.19
CA ILE A 369 -10.46 14.45 16.47
C ILE A 369 -11.47 14.31 15.33
N ASN A 370 -12.68 14.87 15.47
CA ASN A 370 -13.71 14.84 14.42
C ASN A 370 -13.31 15.68 13.21
N ILE A 371 -12.66 16.82 13.43
CA ILE A 371 -12.15 17.68 12.36
C ILE A 371 -11.02 16.96 11.63
N VAL A 372 -10.09 16.37 12.37
CA VAL A 372 -8.97 15.58 11.79
C VAL A 372 -9.50 14.34 11.05
N GLN A 373 -10.53 13.65 11.59
CA GLN A 373 -11.18 12.53 10.92
C GLN A 373 -11.72 12.94 9.55
N ASN A 374 -12.46 14.05 9.49
CA ASN A 374 -13.02 14.59 8.25
C ASN A 374 -11.91 15.01 7.29
N ALA A 375 -10.90 15.74 7.77
CA ALA A 375 -9.75 16.16 6.97
C ALA A 375 -9.00 14.97 6.36
N MET A 376 -8.87 13.88 7.11
CA MET A 376 -8.25 12.66 6.62
C MET A 376 -9.19 11.78 5.76
N GLY A 377 -10.48 12.03 5.77
CA GLY A 377 -11.47 11.18 5.08
C GLY A 377 -11.46 9.75 5.64
N HIS A 378 -11.48 9.60 6.97
CA HIS A 378 -11.63 8.32 7.64
C HIS A 378 -13.12 8.01 7.84
N ALA A 379 -13.54 6.82 7.38
CA ALA A 379 -14.94 6.38 7.53
C ALA A 379 -15.34 6.09 8.97
N SER A 380 -14.36 5.90 9.88
CA SER A 380 -14.57 5.57 11.29
C SER A 380 -13.60 6.34 12.17
N ILE A 381 -14.10 6.85 13.29
CA ILE A 381 -13.31 7.52 14.32
C ILE A 381 -12.23 6.59 14.90
N GLY A 382 -12.50 5.29 15.00
CA GLY A 382 -11.53 4.29 15.43
C GLY A 382 -10.29 4.18 14.53
N THR A 383 -10.36 4.69 13.29
CA THR A 383 -9.17 4.81 12.44
C THR A 383 -8.34 6.04 12.82
N THR A 384 -8.99 7.12 13.24
CA THR A 384 -8.32 8.36 13.67
C THR A 384 -7.80 8.25 15.11
N SER A 385 -8.51 7.56 16.00
CA SER A 385 -8.09 7.36 17.39
C SER A 385 -6.77 6.60 17.53
N ARG A 386 -6.36 5.86 16.51
CA ARG A 386 -5.02 5.23 16.48
C ARG A 386 -3.86 6.24 16.53
N TYR A 387 -4.11 7.50 16.21
CA TYR A 387 -3.14 8.59 16.30
C TYR A 387 -3.18 9.33 17.65
N LEU A 388 -4.16 9.01 18.48
CA LEU A 388 -4.29 9.55 19.85
C LEU A 388 -3.46 8.81 20.89
N THR A 389 -2.64 7.85 20.49
CA THR A 389 -1.76 7.16 21.44
C THR A 389 -0.87 8.22 22.09
N PRO A 390 -0.89 8.35 23.43
CA PRO A 390 0.01 9.27 24.12
C PRO A 390 1.45 8.94 23.72
N GLU A 391 2.23 9.94 23.32
CA GLU A 391 3.67 9.76 23.19
C GLU A 391 4.19 9.24 24.54
N GLU A 392 5.16 8.34 24.53
CA GLU A 392 5.75 7.81 25.78
C GLU A 392 6.18 8.94 26.72
N SER A 393 6.61 10.07 26.16
CA SER A 393 6.90 11.31 26.87
C SER A 393 5.67 11.87 27.60
N GLN A 394 4.48 11.86 26.99
CA GLN A 394 3.24 12.34 27.62
C GLN A 394 2.78 11.40 28.73
N VAL A 395 2.94 10.09 28.53
CA VAL A 395 2.67 9.10 29.58
C VAL A 395 3.65 9.28 30.73
N ALA A 396 4.94 9.46 30.44
CA ALA A 396 5.95 9.69 31.45
C ALA A 396 5.72 11.01 32.22
N GLU A 397 5.31 12.09 31.56
CA GLU A 397 4.95 13.35 32.23
C GLU A 397 3.68 13.22 33.07
N ALA A 398 2.66 12.53 32.56
CA ALA A 398 1.44 12.27 33.30
C ALA A 398 1.73 11.43 34.56
N MET A 399 2.56 10.38 34.40
CA MET A 399 2.96 9.55 35.55
C MET A 399 3.81 10.30 36.58
N LYS A 400 4.66 11.24 36.17
CA LYS A 400 5.42 12.11 37.08
C LYS A 400 4.51 13.04 37.89
N LYS A 401 3.33 13.41 37.35
CA LYS A 401 2.33 14.25 38.03
C LYS A 401 1.40 13.45 38.92
N MET A 402 1.39 12.12 38.79
CA MET A 402 0.67 11.27 39.77
C MET A 402 1.46 11.27 41.08
N ALA A 403 0.84 11.80 42.17
CA ALA A 403 1.46 11.80 43.48
C ALA A 403 1.82 10.35 43.88
N PRO A 404 2.98 10.13 44.51
CA PRO A 404 3.26 8.82 45.09
C PRO A 404 2.20 8.54 46.17
N LEU A 405 1.71 7.30 46.22
CA LEU A 405 0.80 6.78 47.24
C LEU A 405 1.46 6.83 48.57
#